data_99bd7ad3790ea8f500555507f0f605f9
#
_entry.id   99bd7ad3790ea8f500555507f0f605f9
#
_cell.length_a   1.000
_cell.length_b   1.000
_cell.length_c   1.000
_cell.angle_alpha   90.00
_cell.angle_beta   90.00
_cell.angle_gamma   90.00
#
_symmetry.space_group_name_H-M   'P 1'
#
loop_
_entity.id
_entity.type
_entity.pdbx_description
1 polymer ?
#
loop_
_entity_poly.entity_id
_entity_poly.type
_entity_poly.pdbx_seq_one_letter_code
_entity_poly.pdbx_strand_id
1 'polypeptide(L)'
;MSKKFGVLTLHGMGNQKPDYAATLQKNLYQKLDDETIADLSFHSVWYHGDLQAHQDQVWARMLQSGNPLDQQWLRKFVLNFLSDAATSEFRPDATDSSYRRIQATILQQLNALRVELGGQDLPVVIIAHSLGCQIISNYIWDAQHGKGIWATQQPTPFQRLDTARLMITSGCNIPLFVSGLERIEAIHKPNALFKWFNYYDRDDVLGWPLKPLSKGFATAYDVIVEEDREINTGWTPFSHSDYWKDDSFIAPVANKLEALHQSLTS
;
A
#
# COMPACT_ATOMS: atom_id res chain seq x y z
N MET A 1 0.28 1.58 -28.85
CA MET A 1 0.42 2.94 -28.28
C MET A 1 1.24 2.83 -27.01
N SER A 2 2.07 3.80 -26.68
CA SER A 2 2.84 3.78 -25.42
C SER A 2 1.92 4.17 -24.26
N LYS A 3 2.02 3.45 -23.13
CA LYS A 3 1.28 3.78 -21.91
C LYS A 3 1.67 5.17 -21.41
N LYS A 4 0.77 5.88 -20.73
CA LYS A 4 0.98 7.25 -20.24
C LYS A 4 1.17 7.35 -18.74
N PHE A 5 0.69 6.36 -17.98
CA PHE A 5 0.89 6.28 -16.54
C PHE A 5 0.79 4.84 -16.03
N GLY A 6 1.34 4.61 -14.85
CA GLY A 6 1.30 3.33 -14.19
C GLY A 6 0.45 3.31 -12.94
N VAL A 7 -0.19 2.18 -12.66
CA VAL A 7 -0.85 1.87 -11.39
C VAL A 7 -0.06 0.76 -10.70
N LEU A 8 0.35 1.01 -9.46
CA LEU A 8 1.05 0.04 -8.60
C LEU A 8 0.16 -0.28 -7.40
N THR A 9 -0.19 -1.55 -7.21
CA THR A 9 -1.00 -1.97 -6.06
C THR A 9 -0.19 -2.71 -5.01
N LEU A 10 -0.58 -2.55 -3.73
CA LEU A 10 0.00 -3.26 -2.60
C LEU A 10 -1.12 -3.83 -1.72
N HIS A 11 -1.03 -5.13 -1.45
CA HIS A 11 -2.03 -5.83 -0.63
C HIS A 11 -1.80 -5.66 0.87
N GLY A 12 -2.84 -6.02 1.64
CA GLY A 12 -2.77 -6.14 3.10
C GLY A 12 -2.18 -7.48 3.55
N MET A 13 -2.37 -7.77 4.83
CA MET A 13 -2.02 -9.05 5.46
C MET A 13 -2.90 -10.20 4.99
N GLY A 14 -2.53 -11.40 5.37
CA GLY A 14 -3.28 -12.61 5.11
C GLY A 14 -2.78 -13.39 3.90
N ASN A 15 -3.41 -14.54 3.62
CA ASN A 15 -2.99 -15.43 2.55
C ASN A 15 -3.36 -14.86 1.17
N GLN A 16 -2.57 -13.90 0.70
CA GLN A 16 -2.75 -13.25 -0.58
C GLN A 16 -2.16 -14.08 -1.71
N LYS A 17 -2.93 -14.22 -2.78
CA LYS A 17 -2.47 -14.86 -4.02
C LYS A 17 -1.82 -13.82 -4.95
N PRO A 18 -1.01 -14.23 -5.93
CA PRO A 18 -0.40 -13.29 -6.88
C PRO A 18 -1.41 -12.41 -7.64
N ASP A 19 -2.63 -12.91 -7.82
CA ASP A 19 -3.73 -12.23 -8.51
C ASP A 19 -4.67 -11.44 -7.57
N TYR A 20 -4.22 -11.11 -6.35
CA TYR A 20 -5.02 -10.45 -5.31
C TYR A 20 -5.71 -9.16 -5.77
N ALA A 21 -5.12 -8.44 -6.71
CA ALA A 21 -5.66 -7.19 -7.22
C ALA A 21 -6.61 -7.36 -8.42
N ALA A 22 -6.88 -8.60 -8.87
CA ALA A 22 -7.71 -8.85 -10.06
C ALA A 22 -9.14 -8.30 -9.90
N THR A 23 -9.73 -8.40 -8.72
CA THR A 23 -11.05 -7.82 -8.43
C THR A 23 -11.03 -6.30 -8.49
N LEU A 24 -10.03 -5.65 -7.87
CA LEU A 24 -9.85 -4.20 -7.95
C LEU A 24 -9.70 -3.75 -9.40
N GLN A 25 -8.80 -4.37 -10.14
CA GLN A 25 -8.55 -4.04 -11.53
C GLN A 25 -9.81 -4.18 -12.38
N LYS A 26 -10.53 -5.29 -12.24
CA LYS A 26 -11.80 -5.53 -12.96
C LYS A 26 -12.82 -4.43 -12.65
N ASN A 27 -13.03 -4.13 -11.35
CA ASN A 27 -14.02 -3.15 -10.93
C ASN A 27 -13.66 -1.72 -11.40
N LEU A 28 -12.38 -1.36 -11.36
CA LEU A 28 -11.90 -0.08 -11.91
C LEU A 28 -12.13 -0.02 -13.43
N TYR A 29 -11.76 -1.07 -14.17
CA TYR A 29 -11.93 -1.10 -15.64
C TYR A 29 -13.39 -1.04 -16.08
N GLN A 30 -14.34 -1.45 -15.25
CA GLN A 30 -15.77 -1.27 -15.52
C GLN A 30 -16.25 0.17 -15.39
N LYS A 31 -15.48 1.03 -14.73
CA LYS A 31 -15.82 2.43 -14.49
C LYS A 31 -15.01 3.41 -15.37
N LEU A 32 -13.84 3.00 -15.82
CA LEU A 32 -12.94 3.80 -16.64
C LEU A 32 -13.36 3.77 -18.11
N ASP A 33 -13.09 4.85 -18.83
CA ASP A 33 -13.22 4.89 -20.29
C ASP A 33 -12.12 4.06 -20.98
N ASP A 34 -12.38 3.68 -22.23
CA ASP A 34 -11.48 2.83 -23.02
C ASP A 34 -10.11 3.49 -23.28
N GLU A 35 -10.05 4.82 -23.39
CA GLU A 35 -8.81 5.56 -23.61
C GLU A 35 -7.93 5.52 -22.37
N THR A 36 -8.51 5.76 -21.21
CA THR A 36 -7.79 5.65 -19.92
C THR A 36 -7.26 4.23 -19.70
N ILE A 37 -8.07 3.19 -19.98
CA ILE A 37 -7.65 1.78 -19.90
C ILE A 37 -6.49 1.49 -20.86
N ALA A 38 -6.58 2.00 -22.10
CA ALA A 38 -5.55 1.81 -23.12
C ALA A 38 -4.21 2.45 -22.72
N ASP A 39 -4.23 3.57 -22.01
CA ASP A 39 -3.06 4.38 -21.65
C ASP A 39 -2.46 4.02 -20.27
N LEU A 40 -3.14 3.25 -19.44
CA LEU A 40 -2.60 2.82 -18.14
C LEU A 40 -1.90 1.45 -18.22
N SER A 41 -0.85 1.27 -17.41
CA SER A 41 -0.23 -0.02 -17.09
C SER A 41 -0.51 -0.38 -15.64
N PHE A 42 -0.99 -1.60 -15.36
CA PHE A 42 -1.43 -2.03 -14.03
C PHE A 42 -0.50 -3.12 -13.49
N HIS A 43 0.18 -2.86 -12.37
CA HIS A 43 1.10 -3.77 -11.71
C HIS A 43 0.70 -4.04 -10.26
N SER A 44 0.95 -5.27 -9.82
CA SER A 44 0.63 -5.73 -8.47
C SER A 44 1.88 -6.23 -7.76
N VAL A 45 2.20 -5.65 -6.61
CA VAL A 45 3.32 -6.07 -5.76
C VAL A 45 2.85 -7.22 -4.86
N TRP A 46 3.31 -8.43 -5.13
CA TRP A 46 2.99 -9.59 -4.32
C TRP A 46 4.20 -9.99 -3.47
N TYR A 47 4.12 -9.78 -2.17
CA TYR A 47 5.19 -10.03 -1.19
C TYR A 47 4.79 -11.02 -0.08
N HIS A 48 3.68 -11.74 -0.28
CA HIS A 48 3.14 -12.70 0.69
C HIS A 48 4.17 -13.78 1.11
N GLY A 49 4.92 -14.33 0.16
CA GLY A 49 5.93 -15.35 0.44
C GLY A 49 7.06 -14.90 1.36
N ASP A 50 7.39 -13.61 1.35
CA ASP A 50 8.43 -13.02 2.18
C ASP A 50 8.00 -12.82 3.64
N LEU A 51 6.70 -12.69 3.89
CA LEU A 51 6.15 -12.44 5.22
C LEU A 51 5.71 -13.73 5.93
N GLN A 52 5.08 -14.67 5.23
CA GLN A 52 4.25 -15.68 5.88
C GLN A 52 4.87 -17.07 6.05
N ALA A 53 5.97 -17.40 5.41
CA ALA A 53 6.55 -18.75 5.51
C ALA A 53 6.84 -19.19 6.97
N HIS A 54 7.34 -18.28 7.80
CA HIS A 54 7.59 -18.56 9.21
C HIS A 54 6.32 -18.51 10.06
N GLN A 55 5.40 -17.61 9.76
CA GLN A 55 4.14 -17.46 10.48
C GLN A 55 3.22 -18.68 10.28
N ASP A 56 3.14 -19.19 9.06
CA ASP A 56 2.37 -20.40 8.77
C ASP A 56 2.95 -21.64 9.47
N GLN A 57 4.27 -21.73 9.60
CA GLN A 57 4.90 -22.79 10.40
C GLN A 57 4.54 -22.69 11.88
N VAL A 58 4.60 -21.49 12.46
CA VAL A 58 4.19 -21.25 13.85
C VAL A 58 2.71 -21.58 14.03
N TRP A 59 1.85 -21.12 13.13
CA TRP A 59 0.42 -21.40 13.18
C TRP A 59 0.12 -22.90 13.09
N ALA A 60 0.75 -23.61 12.15
CA ALA A 60 0.60 -25.05 12.03
C ALA A 60 1.01 -25.80 13.32
N ARG A 61 2.10 -25.38 13.96
CA ARG A 61 2.54 -25.96 15.24
C ARG A 61 1.53 -25.67 16.38
N MET A 62 0.95 -24.48 16.43
CA MET A 62 -0.09 -24.13 17.41
C MET A 62 -1.34 -24.98 17.25
N LEU A 63 -1.75 -25.29 16.04
CA LEU A 63 -2.88 -26.17 15.78
C LEU A 63 -2.59 -27.66 16.11
N GLN A 64 -1.34 -28.09 15.97
CA GLN A 64 -0.92 -29.46 16.27
C GLN A 64 -0.75 -29.73 17.78
N SER A 65 -0.77 -28.70 18.63
CA SER A 65 -0.55 -28.85 20.07
C SER A 65 -1.63 -29.59 20.84
N GLY A 66 -2.71 -30.04 20.16
CA GLY A 66 -3.83 -30.78 20.76
C GLY A 66 -4.77 -29.92 21.60
N ASN A 67 -4.51 -28.63 21.71
CA ASN A 67 -5.40 -27.68 22.38
C ASN A 67 -6.38 -27.09 21.37
N PRO A 68 -7.70 -27.22 21.57
CA PRO A 68 -8.68 -26.61 20.71
C PRO A 68 -8.57 -25.07 20.83
N LEU A 69 -8.35 -24.40 19.70
CA LEU A 69 -8.32 -22.94 19.64
C LEU A 69 -9.61 -22.44 19.01
N ASP A 70 -10.40 -21.71 19.77
CA ASP A 70 -11.56 -21.01 19.24
C ASP A 70 -11.16 -19.77 18.44
N GLN A 71 -12.03 -19.31 17.54
CA GLN A 71 -11.82 -18.12 16.72
C GLN A 71 -10.49 -18.12 15.95
N GLN A 72 -10.14 -19.23 15.35
CA GLN A 72 -8.84 -19.47 14.71
C GLN A 72 -8.48 -18.38 13.67
N TRP A 73 -9.46 -17.88 12.92
CA TRP A 73 -9.24 -16.83 11.94
C TRP A 73 -8.77 -15.50 12.58
N LEU A 74 -9.39 -15.10 13.71
CA LEU A 74 -9.01 -13.89 14.45
C LEU A 74 -7.62 -14.05 15.08
N ARG A 75 -7.35 -15.21 15.65
CA ARG A 75 -6.04 -15.54 16.24
C ARG A 75 -4.93 -15.54 15.18
N LYS A 76 -5.17 -16.16 14.03
CA LYS A 76 -4.23 -16.15 12.89
C LYS A 76 -4.01 -14.74 12.39
N PHE A 77 -5.07 -13.96 12.28
CA PHE A 77 -5.01 -12.57 11.89
C PHE A 77 -4.15 -11.75 12.88
N VAL A 78 -4.40 -11.84 14.20
CA VAL A 78 -3.64 -11.13 15.23
C VAL A 78 -2.18 -11.60 15.25
N LEU A 79 -1.91 -12.90 15.10
CA LEU A 79 -0.56 -13.45 15.03
C LEU A 79 0.21 -12.85 13.84
N ASN A 80 -0.38 -12.87 12.66
CA ASN A 80 0.24 -12.33 11.46
C ASN A 80 0.47 -10.82 11.59
N PHE A 81 -0.52 -10.07 12.08
CA PHE A 81 -0.44 -8.62 12.28
C PHE A 81 0.72 -8.25 13.22
N LEU A 82 0.79 -8.86 14.41
CA LEU A 82 1.84 -8.56 15.37
C LEU A 82 3.21 -9.05 14.90
N SER A 83 3.27 -10.19 14.20
CA SER A 83 4.53 -10.70 13.65
C SER A 83 5.06 -9.81 12.53
N ASP A 84 4.18 -9.32 11.65
CA ASP A 84 4.55 -8.44 10.56
C ASP A 84 5.02 -7.09 11.09
N ALA A 85 4.31 -6.53 12.08
CA ALA A 85 4.73 -5.33 12.79
C ALA A 85 6.12 -5.53 13.43
N ALA A 86 6.32 -6.60 14.19
CA ALA A 86 7.59 -6.90 14.85
C ALA A 86 8.72 -7.14 13.83
N THR A 87 8.45 -7.83 12.72
CA THR A 87 9.48 -8.19 11.74
C THR A 87 9.90 -7.00 10.88
N SER A 88 8.97 -6.08 10.58
CA SER A 88 9.27 -4.87 9.81
C SER A 88 10.09 -3.85 10.58
N GLU A 89 9.99 -3.82 11.92
CA GLU A 89 10.67 -2.82 12.75
C GLU A 89 11.95 -3.33 13.44
N PHE A 90 12.03 -4.63 13.76
CA PHE A 90 13.09 -5.12 14.68
C PHE A 90 14.48 -5.31 14.06
N ARG A 91 14.66 -5.35 12.73
CA ARG A 91 15.98 -5.47 12.09
C ARG A 91 16.05 -4.81 10.71
N PRO A 92 15.90 -3.49 10.61
CA PRO A 92 16.06 -2.81 9.31
C PRO A 92 17.48 -2.93 8.74
N ASP A 93 18.49 -3.16 9.59
CA ASP A 93 19.91 -3.24 9.20
C ASP A 93 20.35 -4.65 8.77
N ALA A 94 19.57 -5.70 9.00
CA ALA A 94 19.91 -7.04 8.54
C ALA A 94 19.78 -7.13 7.01
N THR A 95 20.86 -7.50 6.34
CA THR A 95 20.94 -7.59 4.86
C THR A 95 19.95 -8.60 4.26
N ASP A 96 19.46 -9.56 5.03
CA ASP A 96 18.48 -10.59 4.64
C ASP A 96 17.19 -10.50 5.50
N SER A 97 16.71 -9.30 5.76
CA SER A 97 15.44 -9.12 6.47
C SER A 97 14.25 -9.23 5.49
N SER A 98 13.10 -9.70 5.99
CA SER A 98 11.84 -9.69 5.22
C SER A 98 11.52 -8.28 4.73
N TYR A 99 11.83 -7.26 5.53
CA TYR A 99 11.69 -5.86 5.17
C TYR A 99 12.43 -5.50 3.87
N ARG A 100 13.71 -5.85 3.76
CA ARG A 100 14.51 -5.57 2.54
C ARG A 100 14.07 -6.41 1.34
N ARG A 101 13.62 -7.66 1.55
CA ARG A 101 13.06 -8.48 0.47
C ARG A 101 11.78 -7.86 -0.09
N ILE A 102 10.90 -7.36 0.77
CA ILE A 102 9.68 -6.65 0.33
C ILE A 102 10.04 -5.40 -0.48
N GLN A 103 10.99 -4.60 0.00
CA GLN A 103 11.46 -3.42 -0.73
C GLN A 103 12.05 -3.79 -2.09
N ALA A 104 12.81 -4.89 -2.17
CA ALA A 104 13.35 -5.39 -3.44
C ALA A 104 12.23 -5.85 -4.39
N THR A 105 11.16 -6.46 -3.87
CA THR A 105 9.99 -6.84 -4.66
C THR A 105 9.25 -5.62 -5.21
N ILE A 106 9.10 -4.55 -4.41
CA ILE A 106 8.55 -3.28 -4.89
C ILE A 106 9.41 -2.71 -6.02
N LEU A 107 10.74 -2.65 -5.81
CA LEU A 107 11.70 -2.17 -6.80
C LEU A 107 11.63 -2.97 -8.10
N GLN A 108 11.52 -4.30 -8.01
CA GLN A 108 11.37 -5.17 -9.18
C GLN A 108 10.10 -4.83 -9.98
N GLN A 109 8.96 -4.64 -9.31
CA GLN A 109 7.71 -4.29 -9.96
C GLN A 109 7.73 -2.87 -10.55
N LEU A 110 8.38 -1.92 -9.90
CA LEU A 110 8.61 -0.58 -10.46
C LEU A 110 9.47 -0.63 -11.72
N ASN A 111 10.53 -1.44 -11.74
CA ASN A 111 11.37 -1.61 -12.92
C ASN A 111 10.58 -2.26 -14.08
N ALA A 112 9.73 -3.26 -13.80
CA ALA A 112 8.86 -3.87 -14.80
C ALA A 112 7.84 -2.87 -15.34
N LEU A 113 7.21 -2.10 -14.46
CA LEU A 113 6.28 -1.03 -14.84
C LEU A 113 6.97 0.01 -15.73
N ARG A 114 8.17 0.45 -15.38
CA ARG A 114 8.94 1.41 -16.19
C ARG A 114 9.22 0.90 -17.61
N VAL A 115 9.48 -0.41 -17.76
CA VAL A 115 9.66 -1.02 -19.09
C VAL A 115 8.38 -0.91 -19.92
N GLU A 116 7.21 -1.20 -19.35
CA GLU A 116 5.91 -1.06 -20.03
C GLU A 116 5.57 0.40 -20.36
N LEU A 117 6.08 1.35 -19.56
CA LEU A 117 5.99 2.79 -19.82
C LEU A 117 7.04 3.28 -20.85
N GLY A 118 7.64 2.37 -21.61
CA GLY A 118 8.63 2.71 -22.64
C GLY A 118 9.97 3.19 -22.09
N GLY A 119 10.33 2.82 -20.87
CA GLY A 119 11.57 3.22 -20.19
C GLY A 119 11.57 4.67 -19.71
N GLN A 120 10.43 5.34 -19.72
CA GLN A 120 10.26 6.73 -19.29
C GLN A 120 9.83 6.84 -17.83
N ASP A 121 10.18 7.95 -17.19
CA ASP A 121 9.80 8.25 -15.81
C ASP A 121 8.41 8.93 -15.79
N LEU A 122 7.38 8.18 -16.24
CA LEU A 122 6.01 8.64 -16.32
C LEU A 122 5.31 8.59 -14.94
N PRO A 123 4.15 9.26 -14.80
CA PRO A 123 3.37 9.28 -13.57
C PRO A 123 3.02 7.89 -13.04
N VAL A 124 3.09 7.73 -11.71
CA VAL A 124 2.66 6.52 -11.00
C VAL A 124 1.52 6.85 -10.05
N VAL A 125 0.52 6.01 -10.06
CA VAL A 125 -0.56 5.96 -9.06
C VAL A 125 -0.34 4.75 -8.15
N ILE A 126 -0.36 4.97 -6.85
CA ILE A 126 -0.20 3.94 -5.84
C ILE A 126 -1.58 3.66 -5.24
N ILE A 127 -2.00 2.40 -5.22
CA ILE A 127 -3.24 1.96 -4.53
C ILE A 127 -2.84 0.90 -3.51
N ALA A 128 -2.92 1.24 -2.23
CA ALA A 128 -2.50 0.36 -1.15
C ALA A 128 -3.64 0.06 -0.17
N HIS A 129 -3.63 -1.15 0.39
CA HIS A 129 -4.60 -1.58 1.37
C HIS A 129 -3.91 -2.12 2.63
N SER A 130 -4.43 -1.75 3.81
CA SER A 130 -4.01 -2.29 5.10
C SER A 130 -2.50 -2.17 5.32
N LEU A 131 -1.79 -3.28 5.58
CA LEU A 131 -0.33 -3.32 5.73
C LEU A 131 0.42 -2.77 4.50
N GLY A 132 -0.14 -2.91 3.31
CA GLY A 132 0.44 -2.33 2.10
C GLY A 132 0.63 -0.81 2.19
N CYS A 133 -0.22 -0.12 2.97
CA CYS A 133 -0.10 1.32 3.21
C CYS A 133 1.18 1.66 4.00
N GLN A 134 1.46 0.91 5.05
CA GLN A 134 2.69 1.06 5.84
C GLN A 134 3.92 0.71 5.01
N ILE A 135 3.88 -0.42 4.27
CA ILE A 135 4.99 -0.89 3.45
C ILE A 135 5.39 0.15 2.40
N ILE A 136 4.44 0.71 1.66
CA ILE A 136 4.78 1.70 0.63
C ILE A 136 5.19 3.04 1.23
N SER A 137 4.61 3.45 2.35
CA SER A 137 5.04 4.63 3.09
C SER A 137 6.49 4.49 3.55
N ASN A 138 6.86 3.35 4.13
CA ASN A 138 8.23 3.05 4.53
C ASN A 138 9.19 3.02 3.33
N TYR A 139 8.78 2.43 2.20
CA TYR A 139 9.60 2.40 0.99
C TYR A 139 9.96 3.81 0.50
N ILE A 140 8.96 4.71 0.43
CA ILE A 140 9.16 6.10 0.03
C ILE A 140 10.02 6.85 1.06
N TRP A 141 9.72 6.67 2.34
CA TRP A 141 10.48 7.31 3.42
C TRP A 141 11.96 6.90 3.41
N ASP A 142 12.24 5.62 3.25
CA ASP A 142 13.61 5.09 3.14
C ASP A 142 14.35 5.64 1.92
N ALA A 143 13.66 5.76 0.78
CA ALA A 143 14.24 6.33 -0.42
C ALA A 143 14.58 7.82 -0.24
N GLN A 144 13.76 8.56 0.52
CA GLN A 144 14.00 9.97 0.85
C GLN A 144 15.16 10.15 1.84
N HIS A 145 15.47 9.15 2.68
CA HIS A 145 16.47 9.23 3.74
C HIS A 145 17.70 8.34 3.53
N GLY A 146 17.81 7.66 2.36
CA GLY A 146 18.93 6.76 2.07
C GLY A 146 18.99 5.55 3.01
N LYS A 147 17.83 4.99 3.37
CA LYS A 147 17.70 3.85 4.28
C LYS A 147 17.25 2.58 3.57
N GLY A 148 17.06 1.48 4.31
CA GLY A 148 16.61 0.20 3.75
C GLY A 148 17.54 -0.29 2.63
N ILE A 149 16.96 -0.65 1.48
CA ILE A 149 17.74 -1.06 0.29
C ILE A 149 18.55 0.11 -0.31
N TRP A 150 18.18 1.35 -0.03
CA TRP A 150 18.83 2.55 -0.54
C TRP A 150 20.08 2.97 0.22
N ALA A 151 20.39 2.30 1.32
CA ALA A 151 21.62 2.55 2.07
C ALA A 151 22.90 2.21 1.28
N THR A 152 22.79 1.32 0.29
CA THR A 152 23.93 0.81 -0.48
C THR A 152 23.82 1.07 -1.98
N GLN A 153 22.74 1.66 -2.46
CA GLN A 153 22.50 1.95 -3.88
C GLN A 153 21.80 3.30 -4.06
N GLN A 154 22.06 3.93 -5.22
CA GLN A 154 21.40 5.19 -5.58
C GLN A 154 20.17 4.90 -6.44
N PRO A 155 18.96 5.26 -6.00
CA PRO A 155 17.75 5.09 -6.79
C PRO A 155 17.64 6.14 -7.89
N THR A 156 17.02 5.75 -9.01
CA THR A 156 16.52 6.72 -10.00
C THR A 156 15.28 7.45 -9.44
N PRO A 157 14.90 8.60 -10.02
CA PRO A 157 13.66 9.30 -9.61
C PRO A 157 12.42 8.41 -9.69
N PHE A 158 12.31 7.56 -10.72
CA PHE A 158 11.20 6.63 -10.85
C PHE A 158 11.19 5.57 -9.73
N GLN A 159 12.35 5.01 -9.42
CA GLN A 159 12.49 4.01 -8.35
C GLN A 159 12.20 4.59 -6.95
N ARG A 160 12.47 5.88 -6.72
CA ARG A 160 12.07 6.59 -5.48
C ARG A 160 10.61 6.96 -5.42
N LEU A 161 9.86 6.72 -6.51
CA LEU A 161 8.48 7.20 -6.68
C LEU A 161 8.37 8.74 -6.70
N ASP A 162 9.42 9.46 -7.11
CA ASP A 162 9.37 10.92 -7.30
C ASP A 162 8.33 11.32 -8.36
N THR A 163 7.95 10.39 -9.24
CA THR A 163 6.91 10.58 -10.26
C THR A 163 5.50 10.23 -9.77
N ALA A 164 5.34 9.83 -8.50
CA ALA A 164 4.03 9.53 -7.95
C ALA A 164 3.11 10.76 -8.00
N ARG A 165 1.93 10.59 -8.57
CA ARG A 165 0.90 11.65 -8.68
C ARG A 165 -0.23 11.44 -7.70
N LEU A 166 -0.61 10.19 -7.49
CA LEU A 166 -1.65 9.81 -6.55
C LEU A 166 -1.17 8.69 -5.64
N MET A 167 -1.44 8.82 -4.36
CA MET A 167 -1.40 7.73 -3.39
C MET A 167 -2.79 7.56 -2.81
N ILE A 168 -3.35 6.38 -2.96
CA ILE A 168 -4.71 6.04 -2.54
C ILE A 168 -4.59 4.89 -1.55
N THR A 169 -4.92 5.15 -0.29
CA THR A 169 -4.87 4.16 0.79
C THR A 169 -6.26 3.80 1.26
N SER A 170 -6.46 2.54 1.64
CA SER A 170 -7.73 2.03 2.18
C SER A 170 -7.48 1.11 3.36
N GLY A 171 -8.33 1.20 4.40
CA GLY A 171 -8.12 0.43 5.63
C GLY A 171 -6.72 0.63 6.21
N CYS A 172 -6.22 1.86 6.17
CA CYS A 172 -4.83 2.19 6.46
C CYS A 172 -4.49 1.99 7.94
N ASN A 173 -3.49 1.18 8.23
CA ASN A 173 -3.08 0.81 9.59
C ASN A 173 -1.78 1.49 10.05
N ILE A 174 -1.28 2.50 9.35
CA ILE A 174 -0.09 3.28 9.73
C ILE A 174 -0.14 3.72 11.22
N PRO A 175 -1.27 4.24 11.76
CA PRO A 175 -1.34 4.64 13.15
C PRO A 175 -0.98 3.54 14.15
N LEU A 176 -1.26 2.27 13.85
CA LEU A 176 -0.94 1.14 14.73
C LEU A 176 0.57 0.90 14.83
N PHE A 177 1.32 1.20 13.77
CA PHE A 177 2.78 1.01 13.74
C PHE A 177 3.55 2.18 14.35
N VAL A 178 3.03 3.40 14.22
CA VAL A 178 3.78 4.60 14.62
C VAL A 178 3.33 5.18 15.96
N SER A 179 2.25 4.67 16.56
CA SER A 179 1.67 5.19 17.81
C SER A 179 2.61 5.14 19.01
N GLY A 180 3.62 4.28 19.00
CA GLY A 180 4.65 4.18 20.04
C GLY A 180 5.86 5.09 19.84
N LEU A 181 5.92 5.82 18.71
CA LEU A 181 7.05 6.71 18.42
C LEU A 181 6.88 8.06 19.13
N GLU A 182 7.97 8.60 19.69
CA GLU A 182 7.97 9.94 20.30
C GLU A 182 7.67 11.05 19.30
N ARG A 183 8.07 10.84 18.04
CA ARG A 183 7.83 11.75 16.93
C ARG A 183 7.31 10.98 15.73
N ILE A 184 6.14 11.37 15.24
CA ILE A 184 5.48 10.79 14.08
C ILE A 184 5.67 11.73 12.90
N GLU A 185 6.32 11.23 11.85
CA GLU A 185 6.59 11.96 10.63
C GLU A 185 6.03 11.21 9.42
N ALA A 186 5.30 11.94 8.57
CA ALA A 186 4.89 11.43 7.26
C ALA A 186 6.07 11.50 6.27
N ILE A 187 5.93 10.85 5.13
CA ILE A 187 6.81 11.06 3.97
C ILE A 187 6.75 12.52 3.50
N HIS A 188 7.80 13.00 2.88
CA HIS A 188 7.73 14.27 2.12
C HIS A 188 6.94 14.04 0.83
N LYS A 189 6.26 15.10 0.34
CA LYS A 189 5.61 15.03 -0.99
C LYS A 189 6.69 14.72 -2.04
N PRO A 190 6.54 13.63 -2.81
CA PRO A 190 7.49 13.27 -3.86
C PRO A 190 7.66 14.37 -4.91
N ASN A 191 6.58 15.11 -5.20
CA ASN A 191 6.57 16.28 -6.08
C ASN A 191 5.39 17.20 -5.76
N ALA A 192 5.38 18.39 -6.36
CA ALA A 192 4.35 19.41 -6.11
C ALA A 192 2.92 19.01 -6.53
N LEU A 193 2.79 18.02 -7.42
CA LEU A 193 1.51 17.55 -7.95
C LEU A 193 1.00 16.29 -7.23
N PHE A 194 1.76 15.80 -6.28
CA PHE A 194 1.39 14.62 -5.49
C PHE A 194 0.18 14.88 -4.59
N LYS A 195 -0.76 13.94 -4.59
CA LYS A 195 -1.94 13.95 -3.71
C LYS A 195 -2.10 12.59 -3.05
N TRP A 196 -2.37 12.59 -1.75
CA TRP A 196 -2.67 11.39 -0.96
C TRP A 196 -4.12 11.41 -0.49
N PHE A 197 -4.90 10.41 -0.88
CA PHE A 197 -6.28 10.20 -0.45
C PHE A 197 -6.35 8.93 0.40
N ASN A 198 -6.89 9.05 1.60
CA ASN A 198 -7.07 7.94 2.51
C ASN A 198 -8.55 7.62 2.70
N TYR A 199 -8.92 6.35 2.54
CA TYR A 199 -10.28 5.86 2.70
C TYR A 199 -10.34 4.96 3.92
N TYR A 200 -11.26 5.23 4.85
CA TYR A 200 -11.45 4.44 6.05
C TYR A 200 -12.94 4.20 6.30
N ASP A 201 -13.25 3.07 6.94
CA ASP A 201 -14.59 2.73 7.41
C ASP A 201 -14.57 2.83 8.95
N ARG A 202 -15.62 3.44 9.55
CA ARG A 202 -15.70 3.58 11.01
C ARG A 202 -15.82 2.25 11.75
N ASP A 203 -16.32 1.22 11.09
CA ASP A 203 -16.49 -0.12 11.66
C ASP A 203 -15.23 -0.99 11.46
N ASP A 204 -14.27 -0.52 10.69
CA ASP A 204 -12.97 -1.15 10.48
C ASP A 204 -11.98 -0.75 11.58
N VAL A 205 -11.79 -1.63 12.57
CA VAL A 205 -10.88 -1.39 13.70
C VAL A 205 -9.39 -1.30 13.31
N LEU A 206 -9.03 -1.67 12.09
CA LEU A 206 -7.67 -1.60 11.56
C LEU A 206 -7.46 -0.44 10.60
N GLY A 207 -8.55 0.15 10.09
CA GLY A 207 -8.54 1.28 9.19
C GLY A 207 -8.70 2.60 9.94
N TRP A 208 -7.75 3.51 9.77
CA TRP A 208 -7.69 4.75 10.53
C TRP A 208 -7.66 5.99 9.65
N PRO A 209 -8.25 7.13 10.09
CA PRO A 209 -7.94 8.43 9.49
C PRO A 209 -6.48 8.80 9.79
N LEU A 210 -5.82 9.45 8.85
CA LEU A 210 -4.39 9.79 8.94
C LEU A 210 -4.15 11.25 9.35
N LYS A 211 -4.99 12.18 8.91
CA LYS A 211 -4.77 13.62 9.17
C LYS A 211 -4.62 13.98 10.66
N PRO A 212 -5.35 13.34 11.58
CA PRO A 212 -5.19 13.63 13.01
C PRO A 212 -3.85 13.14 13.60
N LEU A 213 -3.16 12.19 12.94
CA LEU A 213 -2.08 11.39 13.52
C LEU A 213 -0.88 12.22 13.99
N SER A 214 -0.50 13.24 13.25
CA SER A 214 0.66 14.08 13.57
C SER A 214 0.40 15.56 13.36
N LYS A 215 -0.80 16.00 13.72
CA LYS A 215 -1.24 17.39 13.55
C LYS A 215 -0.28 18.38 14.22
N GLY A 216 0.15 19.38 13.45
CA GLY A 216 1.00 20.46 13.96
C GLY A 216 2.50 20.29 13.74
N PHE A 217 2.97 19.15 13.15
CA PHE A 217 4.37 18.98 12.75
C PHE A 217 4.58 19.38 11.27
N ALA A 218 5.80 19.79 10.91
CA ALA A 218 6.11 20.25 9.54
C ALA A 218 5.96 19.14 8.48
N THR A 219 6.17 17.87 8.85
CA THR A 219 5.96 16.67 8.02
C THR A 219 4.75 15.89 8.55
N ALA A 220 3.68 16.59 8.84
CA ALA A 220 2.49 16.01 9.43
C ALA A 220 1.59 15.39 8.37
N TYR A 221 0.82 14.39 8.77
CA TYR A 221 -0.17 13.77 7.90
C TYR A 221 -1.28 14.73 7.47
N ASP A 222 -1.62 15.73 8.28
CA ASP A 222 -2.58 16.77 7.92
C ASP A 222 -2.09 17.71 6.80
N VAL A 223 -0.77 17.77 6.58
CA VAL A 223 -0.15 18.54 5.49
C VAL A 223 -0.05 17.75 4.20
N ILE A 224 0.25 16.45 4.26
CA ILE A 224 0.49 15.63 3.08
C ILE A 224 -0.75 14.89 2.58
N VAL A 225 -1.65 14.47 3.48
CA VAL A 225 -2.91 13.81 3.14
C VAL A 225 -3.92 14.87 2.71
N GLU A 226 -4.35 14.81 1.47
CA GLU A 226 -5.35 15.72 0.90
C GLU A 226 -6.71 15.52 1.58
N GLU A 227 -7.14 14.27 1.68
CA GLU A 227 -8.45 13.90 2.21
C GLU A 227 -8.38 12.59 3.00
N ASP A 228 -8.95 12.57 4.21
CA ASP A 228 -9.43 11.37 4.88
C ASP A 228 -10.92 11.21 4.56
N ARG A 229 -11.28 10.20 3.80
CA ARG A 229 -12.66 9.96 3.39
C ARG A 229 -13.25 8.76 4.10
N GLU A 230 -14.28 9.03 4.91
CA GLU A 230 -15.09 7.96 5.47
C GLU A 230 -15.98 7.33 4.39
N ILE A 231 -15.96 6.01 4.32
CA ILE A 231 -16.85 5.20 3.47
C ILE A 231 -17.46 4.07 4.33
N ASN A 232 -18.48 3.43 3.81
CA ASN A 232 -19.10 2.29 4.47
C ASN A 232 -18.98 1.07 3.57
N THR A 233 -18.10 0.13 3.94
CA THR A 233 -17.84 -1.11 3.19
C THR A 233 -18.60 -2.32 3.78
N GLY A 234 -19.38 -2.12 4.85
CA GLY A 234 -20.17 -3.15 5.48
C GLY A 234 -20.25 -3.00 6.99
N TRP A 235 -21.04 -3.83 7.64
CA TRP A 235 -21.37 -3.73 9.07
C TRP A 235 -20.72 -4.82 9.91
N THR A 236 -19.54 -5.29 9.58
CA THR A 236 -18.90 -6.39 10.32
C THR A 236 -17.40 -6.12 10.49
N PRO A 237 -16.71 -6.81 11.44
CA PRO A 237 -15.24 -6.81 11.48
C PRO A 237 -14.57 -7.22 10.17
N PHE A 238 -15.34 -7.69 9.20
CA PHE A 238 -14.88 -8.05 7.83
C PHE A 238 -14.86 -6.86 6.87
N SER A 239 -15.40 -5.68 7.25
CA SER A 239 -15.34 -4.46 6.43
C SER A 239 -13.92 -4.15 5.96
N HIS A 240 -12.91 -4.52 6.76
CA HIS A 240 -11.49 -4.37 6.41
C HIS A 240 -11.08 -4.99 5.07
N SER A 241 -11.72 -6.07 4.61
CA SER A 241 -11.35 -6.76 3.35
C SER A 241 -12.20 -6.37 2.14
N ASP A 242 -13.18 -5.48 2.31
CA ASP A 242 -14.17 -5.22 1.28
C ASP A 242 -13.99 -3.90 0.51
N TYR A 243 -13.05 -3.02 0.93
CA TYR A 243 -12.77 -1.75 0.25
C TYR A 243 -12.64 -1.89 -1.28
N TRP A 244 -11.88 -2.86 -1.75
CA TRP A 244 -11.61 -3.03 -3.18
C TRP A 244 -12.74 -3.69 -3.99
N LYS A 245 -13.84 -3.99 -3.32
CA LYS A 245 -15.08 -4.52 -3.91
C LYS A 245 -16.20 -3.50 -3.90
N ASP A 246 -16.10 -2.51 -3.01
CA ASP A 246 -17.18 -1.57 -2.74
C ASP A 246 -17.15 -0.37 -3.68
N ASP A 247 -18.31 0.00 -4.21
CA ASP A 247 -18.45 1.11 -5.16
C ASP A 247 -18.16 2.47 -4.53
N SER A 248 -18.31 2.62 -3.21
CA SER A 248 -17.95 3.84 -2.48
C SER A 248 -16.43 4.11 -2.48
N PHE A 249 -15.62 3.07 -2.72
CA PHE A 249 -14.18 3.18 -2.96
C PHE A 249 -13.87 3.23 -4.47
N ILE A 250 -14.43 2.29 -5.24
CA ILE A 250 -14.08 2.09 -6.66
C ILE A 250 -14.42 3.31 -7.50
N ALA A 251 -15.63 3.86 -7.39
CA ALA A 251 -16.06 4.98 -8.23
C ALA A 251 -15.20 6.26 -8.01
N PRO A 252 -14.92 6.73 -6.76
CA PRO A 252 -14.03 7.86 -6.57
C PRO A 252 -12.60 7.61 -7.04
N VAL A 253 -12.10 6.38 -6.94
CA VAL A 253 -10.75 6.03 -7.43
C VAL A 253 -10.72 6.10 -8.96
N ALA A 254 -11.71 5.52 -9.65
CA ALA A 254 -11.82 5.60 -11.10
C ALA A 254 -11.86 7.06 -11.58
N ASN A 255 -12.68 7.90 -10.97
CA ASN A 255 -12.76 9.33 -11.31
C ASN A 255 -11.40 10.05 -11.16
N LYS A 256 -10.60 9.67 -10.13
CA LYS A 256 -9.25 10.24 -9.94
C LYS A 256 -8.27 9.77 -11.02
N LEU A 257 -8.39 8.52 -11.49
CA LEU A 257 -7.57 7.99 -12.58
C LEU A 257 -7.91 8.70 -13.92
N GLU A 258 -9.20 8.89 -14.23
CA GLU A 258 -9.64 9.63 -15.41
C GLU A 258 -9.18 11.10 -15.38
N ALA A 259 -9.33 11.77 -14.23
CA ALA A 259 -8.87 13.15 -14.07
C ALA A 259 -7.35 13.27 -14.25
N LEU A 260 -6.57 12.29 -13.76
CA LEU A 260 -5.14 12.23 -14.02
C LEU A 260 -4.87 12.04 -15.50
N HIS A 261 -5.51 11.04 -16.16
CA HIS A 261 -5.34 10.77 -17.58
C HIS A 261 -5.64 12.02 -18.43
N GLN A 262 -6.76 12.70 -18.19
CA GLN A 262 -7.10 13.95 -18.85
C GLN A 262 -6.01 15.02 -18.69
N SER A 263 -5.42 15.16 -17.51
CA SER A 263 -4.32 16.11 -17.26
C SER A 263 -3.01 15.76 -17.97
N LEU A 264 -2.85 14.54 -18.44
CA LEU A 264 -1.68 14.06 -19.19
C LEU A 264 -1.88 14.13 -20.72
N THR A 265 -3.12 14.30 -21.14
CA THR A 265 -3.51 14.30 -22.56
C THR A 265 -3.95 15.68 -23.07
N SER A 266 -4.16 16.63 -22.15
CA SER A 266 -4.39 18.05 -22.43
C SER A 266 -3.07 18.78 -22.70
#